data_2a93eb093346dececc742e58792f1c18
#
_entry.id   2a93eb093346dececc742e58792f1c18
#
_cell.length_a   1.000
_cell.length_b   1.000
_cell.length_c   1.000
_cell.angle_alpha   90.00
_cell.angle_beta   90.00
_cell.angle_gamma   90.00
#
_symmetry.space_group_name_H-M   'P 1'
#
loop_
_entity.id
_entity.type
_entity.pdbx_description
1 polymer ?
#
loop_
_entity_poly.entity_id
_entity_poly.type
_entity_poly.pdbx_seq_one_letter_code
_entity_poly.pdbx_strand_id
1 'polypeptide(L)'
;MKRFIYSVIAVLALGCTFVACSDDNDDPSIDFTTTAEQGSAGTYTGEWTRVGSDATDVFSGTVTLAAAGTNATTVTFSCPDASLNATSVANVWHANYGYQFFNQTTSSDNGLGVAFSGRIDESGNLNASFTLSQRVGRKNYEFKYEFRGKK
;
A
#
# COMPACT_ATOMS: atom_id res chain seq x y z
N MET A 1 -7.59 78.31 28.88
CA MET A 1 -8.46 77.20 29.30
C MET A 1 -8.94 76.45 28.06
N LYS A 2 -8.23 75.45 27.61
CA LYS A 2 -8.63 74.68 26.46
C LYS A 2 -8.49 73.18 26.83
N ARG A 3 -9.64 72.54 26.94
CA ARG A 3 -9.79 71.13 27.30
C ARG A 3 -9.64 70.33 25.99
N PHE A 4 -8.60 69.54 25.87
CA PHE A 4 -8.46 68.56 24.80
C PHE A 4 -9.14 67.27 25.25
N ILE A 5 -10.19 66.91 24.55
CA ILE A 5 -10.89 65.66 24.69
C ILE A 5 -10.18 64.66 23.75
N TYR A 6 -9.43 63.75 24.29
CA TYR A 6 -8.91 62.64 23.54
C TYR A 6 -9.99 61.59 23.36
N SER A 7 -10.48 61.49 22.14
CA SER A 7 -11.39 60.45 21.72
C SER A 7 -10.59 59.20 21.51
N VAL A 8 -10.70 58.26 22.45
CA VAL A 8 -10.14 56.92 22.30
C VAL A 8 -11.09 56.11 21.43
N ILE A 9 -10.70 55.91 20.18
CA ILE A 9 -11.40 54.97 19.29
C ILE A 9 -10.94 53.60 19.68
N ALA A 10 -11.78 52.90 20.45
CA ALA A 10 -11.61 51.47 20.67
C ALA A 10 -12.05 50.72 19.42
N VAL A 11 -11.09 50.30 18.64
CA VAL A 11 -11.33 49.34 17.55
C VAL A 11 -11.59 47.99 18.19
N LEU A 12 -12.84 47.62 18.27
CA LEU A 12 -13.25 46.24 18.56
C LEU A 12 -12.91 45.41 17.32
N ALA A 13 -11.77 44.77 17.36
CA ALA A 13 -11.50 43.66 16.46
C ALA A 13 -12.41 42.52 16.88
N LEU A 14 -13.54 42.38 16.19
CA LEU A 14 -14.30 41.11 16.23
C LEU A 14 -13.43 40.03 15.63
N GLY A 15 -12.72 39.33 16.48
CA GLY A 15 -12.12 38.06 16.14
C GLY A 15 -13.23 37.06 15.83
N CYS A 16 -13.57 36.91 14.57
CA CYS A 16 -14.29 35.72 14.13
C CYS A 16 -13.38 34.53 14.37
N THR A 17 -13.49 33.94 15.56
CA THR A 17 -13.02 32.59 15.77
C THR A 17 -13.90 31.70 14.89
N PHE A 18 -13.40 31.35 13.72
CA PHE A 18 -13.90 30.19 13.02
C PHE A 18 -13.57 29.02 13.93
N VAL A 19 -14.54 28.60 14.72
CA VAL A 19 -14.56 27.27 15.26
C VAL A 19 -14.70 26.37 14.01
N ALA A 20 -13.56 25.91 13.50
CA ALA A 20 -13.56 24.76 12.64
C ALA A 20 -14.16 23.66 13.50
N CYS A 21 -15.40 23.28 13.22
CA CYS A 21 -15.88 21.97 13.60
C CYS A 21 -14.91 20.99 12.97
N SER A 22 -13.97 20.54 13.74
CA SER A 22 -13.34 19.24 13.47
C SER A 22 -14.46 18.23 13.69
N ASP A 23 -15.13 17.86 12.61
CA ASP A 23 -15.78 16.58 12.57
C ASP A 23 -14.67 15.57 12.81
N ASP A 24 -14.56 15.10 14.05
CA ASP A 24 -13.78 13.91 14.43
C ASP A 24 -14.46 12.66 13.85
N ASN A 25 -14.71 12.68 12.56
CA ASN A 25 -14.79 11.48 11.77
C ASN A 25 -13.34 11.12 11.46
N ASP A 26 -12.72 10.36 12.35
CA ASP A 26 -11.53 9.55 12.07
C ASP A 26 -11.89 8.47 11.04
N ASP A 27 -12.48 8.89 9.93
CA ASP A 27 -12.56 8.09 8.71
C ASP A 27 -11.12 8.11 8.14
N PRO A 28 -10.43 6.99 8.05
CA PRO A 28 -9.08 6.95 7.50
C PRO A 28 -9.18 7.31 6.02
N SER A 29 -9.31 8.60 5.76
CA SER A 29 -9.36 9.12 4.41
C SER A 29 -7.99 8.94 3.79
N ILE A 30 -7.96 8.17 2.72
CA ILE A 30 -6.77 8.05 1.89
C ILE A 30 -6.41 9.46 1.42
N ASP A 31 -5.23 9.90 1.79
CA ASP A 31 -4.69 11.17 1.34
C ASP A 31 -4.34 11.06 -0.15
N PHE A 32 -5.27 11.47 -1.01
CA PHE A 32 -5.06 11.51 -2.45
C PHE A 32 -4.07 12.60 -2.90
N THR A 33 -3.52 13.39 -1.96
CA THR A 33 -2.42 14.32 -2.29
C THR A 33 -1.10 13.58 -2.48
N THR A 34 -0.98 12.39 -1.90
CA THR A 34 0.18 11.52 -2.06
C THR A 34 0.00 10.64 -3.30
N THR A 35 1.03 10.51 -4.12
CA THR A 35 0.98 9.63 -5.30
C THR A 35 0.79 8.17 -4.90
N ALA A 36 0.21 7.35 -5.78
CA ALA A 36 -0.10 5.96 -5.45
C ALA A 36 1.14 5.14 -5.06
N GLU A 37 2.27 5.36 -5.74
CA GLU A 37 3.54 4.70 -5.45
C GLU A 37 4.13 5.12 -4.10
N GLN A 38 3.92 6.34 -3.66
CA GLN A 38 4.38 6.84 -2.36
C GLN A 38 3.45 6.39 -1.23
N GLY A 39 2.14 6.52 -1.44
CA GLY A 39 1.15 6.16 -0.43
C GLY A 39 1.10 4.65 -0.13
N SER A 40 1.32 3.82 -1.15
CA SER A 40 1.39 2.37 -0.99
C SER A 40 2.72 1.88 -0.41
N ALA A 41 3.79 2.69 -0.48
CA ALA A 41 5.13 2.26 -0.06
C ALA A 41 5.19 1.87 1.42
N GLY A 42 5.89 0.79 1.70
CA GLY A 42 6.12 0.28 3.06
C GLY A 42 6.32 -1.23 3.09
N THR A 43 6.62 -1.73 4.28
CA THR A 43 6.73 -3.16 4.54
C THR A 43 5.50 -3.65 5.28
N TYR A 44 4.82 -4.59 4.68
CA TYR A 44 3.64 -5.26 5.21
C TYR A 44 4.07 -6.60 5.78
N THR A 45 3.83 -6.80 7.05
CA THR A 45 4.15 -8.05 7.75
C THR A 45 2.88 -8.87 7.93
N GLY A 46 2.95 -10.17 7.68
CA GLY A 46 1.77 -11.01 7.75
C GLY A 46 2.04 -12.47 7.42
N GLU A 47 1.02 -13.10 6.86
CA GLU A 47 1.01 -14.53 6.61
C GLU A 47 0.83 -14.83 5.13
N TRP A 48 1.57 -15.83 4.66
CA TRP A 48 1.45 -16.45 3.36
C TRP A 48 0.74 -17.78 3.48
N THR A 49 -0.28 -18.01 2.67
CA THR A 49 -0.99 -19.28 2.57
C THR A 49 -0.74 -19.86 1.19
N ARG A 50 -0.26 -21.09 1.11
CA ARG A 50 -0.12 -21.82 -0.15
C ARG A 50 -1.49 -22.32 -0.60
N VAL A 51 -1.92 -21.96 -1.80
CA VAL A 51 -3.21 -22.36 -2.38
C VAL A 51 -3.06 -23.66 -3.16
N GLY A 52 -3.93 -24.64 -2.92
CA GLY A 52 -3.97 -25.90 -3.67
C GLY A 52 -3.12 -27.04 -3.10
N SER A 53 -2.64 -26.90 -1.85
CA SER A 53 -2.12 -28.02 -1.07
C SER A 53 -3.24 -28.61 -0.20
N ASP A 54 -3.23 -29.93 0.00
CA ASP A 54 -4.18 -30.61 0.91
C ASP A 54 -3.97 -30.20 2.39
N ALA A 55 -2.84 -29.60 2.70
CA ALA A 55 -2.54 -28.95 3.97
C ALA A 55 -2.56 -27.44 3.76
N THR A 56 -3.22 -26.71 4.64
CA THR A 56 -3.18 -25.24 4.67
C THR A 56 -1.83 -24.83 5.28
N ASP A 57 -0.81 -24.78 4.46
CA ASP A 57 0.50 -24.33 4.89
C ASP A 57 0.46 -22.79 5.04
N VAL A 58 0.64 -22.32 6.25
CA VAL A 58 0.71 -20.90 6.59
C VAL A 58 2.13 -20.56 7.03
N PHE A 59 2.71 -19.54 6.42
CA PHE A 59 4.07 -19.11 6.65
C PHE A 59 4.10 -17.63 7.00
N SER A 60 4.91 -17.24 7.97
CA SER A 60 5.15 -15.83 8.23
C SER A 60 6.06 -15.22 7.17
N GLY A 61 5.80 -13.97 6.81
CA GLY A 61 6.62 -13.28 5.83
C GLY A 61 6.22 -11.83 5.62
N THR A 62 6.81 -11.23 4.59
CA THR A 62 6.59 -9.82 4.28
C THR A 62 6.37 -9.58 2.80
N VAL A 63 5.68 -8.48 2.51
CA VAL A 63 5.64 -7.84 1.19
C VAL A 63 6.11 -6.40 1.37
N THR A 64 7.17 -6.02 0.66
CA THR A 64 7.67 -4.65 0.67
C THR A 64 7.37 -3.97 -0.65
N LEU A 65 6.76 -2.80 -0.59
CA LEU A 65 6.49 -1.92 -1.72
C LEU A 65 7.41 -0.71 -1.63
N ALA A 66 8.11 -0.41 -2.72
CA ALA A 66 8.97 0.77 -2.82
C ALA A 66 8.66 1.51 -4.14
N ALA A 67 8.50 2.84 -4.06
CA ALA A 67 8.27 3.66 -5.25
C ALA A 67 9.40 3.45 -6.28
N ALA A 68 9.03 3.16 -7.53
CA ALA A 68 9.96 2.85 -8.62
C ALA A 68 9.80 3.79 -9.83
N GLY A 69 8.95 4.80 -9.71
CA GLY A 69 8.65 5.77 -10.76
C GLY A 69 7.17 6.13 -10.73
N THR A 70 6.72 6.94 -11.67
CA THR A 70 5.32 7.36 -11.75
C THR A 70 4.41 6.16 -11.97
N ASN A 71 3.46 5.96 -11.07
CA ASN A 71 2.53 4.82 -11.07
C ASN A 71 3.22 3.44 -11.09
N ALA A 72 4.45 3.37 -10.57
CA ALA A 72 5.22 2.14 -10.51
C ALA A 72 5.77 1.88 -9.11
N THR A 73 5.71 0.63 -8.69
CA THR A 73 6.25 0.17 -7.41
C THR A 73 7.09 -1.09 -7.62
N THR A 74 8.23 -1.16 -6.93
CA THR A 74 8.96 -2.41 -6.78
C THR A 74 8.31 -3.20 -5.67
N VAL A 75 7.92 -4.44 -5.95
CA VAL A 75 7.33 -5.36 -4.99
C VAL A 75 8.32 -6.44 -4.67
N THR A 76 8.68 -6.57 -3.40
CA THR A 76 9.55 -7.64 -2.90
C THR A 76 8.75 -8.55 -2.00
N PHE A 77 8.67 -9.82 -2.37
CA PHE A 77 8.06 -10.88 -1.58
C PHE A 77 9.14 -11.60 -0.79
N SER A 78 8.91 -11.82 0.48
CA SER A 78 9.82 -12.59 1.34
C SER A 78 9.04 -13.51 2.25
N CYS A 79 9.30 -14.81 2.08
CA CYS A 79 8.78 -15.87 2.92
C CYS A 79 9.88 -16.93 3.09
N PRO A 80 10.78 -16.76 4.07
CA PRO A 80 11.96 -17.63 4.24
C PRO A 80 11.61 -19.11 4.41
N ASP A 81 10.57 -19.40 5.19
CA ASP A 81 10.15 -20.77 5.49
C ASP A 81 9.61 -21.51 4.25
N ALA A 82 9.08 -20.77 3.29
CA ALA A 82 8.65 -21.30 2.00
C ALA A 82 9.75 -21.19 0.91
N SER A 83 10.94 -20.71 1.26
CA SER A 83 12.03 -20.40 0.31
C SER A 83 11.57 -19.44 -0.80
N LEU A 84 10.60 -18.59 -0.51
CA LEU A 84 10.03 -17.64 -1.46
C LEU A 84 10.71 -16.29 -1.27
N ASN A 85 11.54 -15.91 -2.24
CA ASN A 85 12.10 -14.57 -2.37
C ASN A 85 12.00 -14.15 -3.83
N ALA A 86 11.27 -13.08 -4.09
CA ALA A 86 11.11 -12.55 -5.43
C ALA A 86 10.96 -11.04 -5.40
N THR A 87 11.51 -10.37 -6.38
CA THR A 87 11.37 -8.93 -6.58
C THR A 87 10.96 -8.65 -8.01
N SER A 88 9.98 -7.80 -8.20
CA SER A 88 9.49 -7.39 -9.51
C SER A 88 8.88 -5.99 -9.46
N VAL A 89 8.70 -5.38 -10.62
CA VAL A 89 8.03 -4.07 -10.75
C VAL A 89 6.58 -4.28 -11.12
N ALA A 90 5.70 -3.52 -10.50
CA ALA A 90 4.27 -3.51 -10.75
C ALA A 90 3.78 -2.10 -11.08
N ASN A 91 2.68 -2.02 -11.81
CA ASN A 91 1.89 -0.80 -11.89
C ASN A 91 1.09 -0.66 -10.60
N VAL A 92 0.99 0.56 -10.10
CA VAL A 92 0.21 0.90 -8.90
C VAL A 92 -0.68 2.10 -9.18
N TRP A 93 -1.88 2.11 -8.60
CA TRP A 93 -2.83 3.21 -8.74
C TRP A 93 -3.74 3.31 -7.51
N HIS A 94 -4.36 4.47 -7.35
CA HIS A 94 -5.43 4.65 -6.38
C HIS A 94 -6.64 3.83 -6.76
N ALA A 95 -7.21 3.12 -5.81
CA ALA A 95 -8.50 2.46 -5.88
C ALA A 95 -9.47 3.17 -4.93
N ASN A 96 -10.77 2.90 -5.05
CA ASN A 96 -11.83 3.64 -4.35
C ASN A 96 -11.65 3.80 -2.83
N TYR A 97 -10.90 2.92 -2.19
CA TYR A 97 -10.62 2.95 -0.74
C TYR A 97 -9.22 2.38 -0.46
N GLY A 98 -8.21 2.78 -1.24
CA GLY A 98 -6.85 2.31 -1.03
C GLY A 98 -6.01 2.32 -2.29
N TYR A 99 -5.14 1.34 -2.40
CA TYR A 99 -4.23 1.19 -3.54
C TYR A 99 -4.38 -0.19 -4.13
N GLN A 100 -4.20 -0.29 -5.44
CA GLN A 100 -4.09 -1.57 -6.14
C GLN A 100 -2.79 -1.59 -6.93
N PHE A 101 -2.21 -2.77 -7.02
CA PHE A 101 -1.06 -3.01 -7.87
C PHE A 101 -1.15 -4.38 -8.55
N PHE A 102 -0.59 -4.48 -9.74
CA PHE A 102 -0.41 -5.75 -10.42
C PHE A 102 0.76 -5.70 -11.38
N ASN A 103 1.33 -6.87 -11.67
CA ASN A 103 2.18 -7.03 -12.82
C ASN A 103 1.58 -8.06 -13.78
N GLN A 104 1.85 -7.87 -15.06
CA GLN A 104 1.72 -8.93 -16.06
C GLN A 104 3.03 -9.69 -16.08
N THR A 105 2.92 -11.00 -16.10
CA THR A 105 4.03 -11.96 -16.05
C THR A 105 5.29 -11.45 -16.73
N THR A 106 6.32 -11.18 -15.97
CA THR A 106 7.67 -11.02 -16.51
C THR A 106 8.42 -12.30 -16.31
N SER A 107 9.05 -12.83 -17.37
CA SER A 107 10.01 -13.90 -17.21
C SER A 107 11.20 -13.36 -16.42
N SER A 108 11.47 -13.94 -15.26
CA SER A 108 12.71 -13.67 -14.54
C SER A 108 13.88 -14.31 -15.29
N ASP A 109 15.10 -13.79 -15.11
CA ASP A 109 16.33 -14.34 -15.68
C ASP A 109 16.57 -15.82 -15.32
N ASN A 110 15.86 -16.35 -14.35
CA ASN A 110 15.90 -17.74 -13.89
C ASN A 110 14.81 -18.63 -14.50
N GLY A 111 14.06 -18.15 -15.49
CA GLY A 111 12.97 -18.91 -16.12
C GLY A 111 11.72 -19.04 -15.25
N LEU A 112 11.63 -18.28 -14.17
CA LEU A 112 10.46 -18.18 -13.29
C LEU A 112 9.54 -17.09 -13.81
N GLY A 113 8.36 -17.46 -14.25
CA GLY A 113 7.27 -16.49 -14.47
C GLY A 113 6.68 -16.09 -13.14
N VAL A 114 6.58 -14.79 -12.90
CA VAL A 114 5.98 -14.22 -11.68
C VAL A 114 4.79 -13.40 -12.07
N ALA A 115 3.60 -13.80 -11.63
CA ALA A 115 2.39 -13.01 -11.74
C ALA A 115 1.89 -12.68 -10.33
N PHE A 116 1.57 -11.42 -10.08
CA PHE A 116 1.03 -11.01 -8.80
C PHE A 116 0.07 -9.84 -8.92
N SER A 117 -0.80 -9.74 -7.95
CA SER A 117 -1.69 -8.60 -7.75
C SER A 117 -1.89 -8.37 -6.26
N GLY A 118 -2.22 -7.17 -5.89
CA GLY A 118 -2.52 -6.85 -4.49
C GLY A 118 -3.40 -5.63 -4.35
N ARG A 119 -4.05 -5.56 -3.20
CA ARG A 119 -4.87 -4.44 -2.79
C ARG A 119 -4.54 -4.07 -1.35
N ILE A 120 -4.35 -2.79 -1.12
CA ILE A 120 -4.23 -2.19 0.20
C ILE A 120 -5.53 -1.45 0.46
N ASP A 121 -6.20 -1.77 1.57
CA ASP A 121 -7.41 -1.08 1.99
C ASP A 121 -7.09 0.22 2.77
N GLU A 122 -8.12 0.98 3.11
CA GLU A 122 -8.04 2.23 3.88
C GLU A 122 -7.43 2.03 5.29
N SER A 123 -7.55 0.84 5.84
CA SER A 123 -6.97 0.48 7.14
C SER A 123 -5.50 0.05 7.05
N GLY A 124 -4.91 0.09 5.86
CA GLY A 124 -3.53 -0.31 5.61
C GLY A 124 -3.31 -1.83 5.59
N ASN A 125 -4.37 -2.63 5.43
CA ASN A 125 -4.22 -4.06 5.26
C ASN A 125 -3.92 -4.39 3.80
N LEU A 126 -2.90 -5.20 3.58
CA LEU A 126 -2.54 -5.72 2.27
C LEU A 126 -3.06 -7.13 2.08
N ASN A 127 -3.84 -7.34 1.03
CA ASN A 127 -4.18 -8.65 0.50
C ASN A 127 -3.51 -8.78 -0.88
N ALA A 128 -2.64 -9.78 -1.04
CA ALA A 128 -1.95 -10.01 -2.30
C ALA A 128 -2.01 -11.49 -2.69
N SER A 129 -2.01 -11.73 -3.99
CA SER A 129 -1.85 -13.06 -4.57
C SER A 129 -0.59 -13.09 -5.42
N PHE A 130 0.11 -14.20 -5.36
CA PHE A 130 1.37 -14.42 -6.05
C PHE A 130 1.37 -15.79 -6.70
N THR A 131 1.67 -15.83 -7.99
CA THR A 131 1.81 -17.09 -8.73
C THR A 131 3.23 -17.21 -9.23
N LEU A 132 3.88 -18.28 -8.84
CA LEU A 132 5.20 -18.66 -9.29
C LEU A 132 5.06 -19.78 -10.33
N SER A 133 5.51 -19.53 -11.56
CA SER A 133 5.52 -20.51 -12.62
C SER A 133 6.95 -20.94 -12.92
N GLN A 134 7.25 -22.20 -12.75
CA GLN A 134 8.57 -22.76 -13.01
C GLN A 134 8.50 -23.86 -14.06
N ARG A 135 9.35 -23.77 -15.06
CA ARG A 135 9.51 -24.85 -16.05
C ARG A 135 10.66 -25.78 -15.65
N VAL A 136 10.32 -27.05 -15.43
CA VAL A 136 11.32 -28.10 -15.17
C VAL A 136 11.24 -29.13 -16.31
N GLY A 137 12.21 -29.10 -17.20
CA GLY A 137 12.21 -29.91 -18.41
C GLY A 137 11.07 -29.52 -19.37
N ARG A 138 10.11 -30.45 -19.59
CA ARG A 138 8.93 -30.22 -20.45
C ARG A 138 7.67 -29.90 -19.66
N LYS A 139 7.73 -29.82 -18.33
CA LYS A 139 6.57 -29.58 -17.47
C LYS A 139 6.64 -28.19 -16.87
N ASN A 140 5.49 -27.53 -16.83
CA ASN A 140 5.31 -26.29 -16.10
C ASN A 140 4.68 -26.62 -14.74
N TYR A 141 5.23 -26.04 -13.69
CA TYR A 141 4.71 -26.11 -12.33
C TYR A 141 4.27 -24.72 -11.93
N GLU A 142 3.09 -24.62 -11.34
CA GLU A 142 2.54 -23.37 -10.80
C GLU A 142 2.31 -23.52 -9.32
N PHE A 143 2.79 -22.56 -8.56
CA PHE A 143 2.59 -22.44 -7.12
C PHE A 143 1.89 -21.12 -6.87
N LYS A 144 0.73 -21.18 -6.22
CA LYS A 144 -0.03 -19.99 -5.85
C LYS A 144 0.08 -19.76 -4.35
N TYR A 145 0.28 -18.52 -3.98
CA TYR A 145 0.34 -18.04 -2.61
C TYR A 145 -0.60 -16.85 -2.44
N GLU A 146 -1.25 -16.78 -1.29
CA GLU A 146 -2.02 -15.61 -0.87
C GLU A 146 -1.35 -14.99 0.35
N PHE A 147 -1.23 -13.69 0.37
CA PHE A 147 -0.68 -12.91 1.47
C PHE A 147 -1.75 -12.07 2.12
N ARG A 148 -1.74 -12.04 3.46
CA ARG A 148 -2.53 -11.11 4.26
C ARG A 148 -1.63 -10.51 5.32
N GLY A 149 -1.46 -9.20 5.30
CA GLY A 149 -0.58 -8.50 6.21
C GLY A 149 -0.97 -7.06 6.41
N LYS A 150 -0.26 -6.41 7.33
CA LYS A 150 -0.48 -5.01 7.68
C LYS A 150 0.87 -4.28 7.77
N LYS A 151 0.83 -2.98 7.47
CA LYS A 151 1.95 -2.05 7.59
C LYS A 151 2.18 -1.67 9.04
#